data_d9f3c79e735e581299f50c5b65bace4c
#
_entry.id   d9f3c79e735e581299f50c5b65bace4c
#
_cell.length_a   1.000
_cell.length_b   1.000
_cell.length_c   1.000
_cell.angle_alpha   90.00
_cell.angle_beta   90.00
_cell.angle_gamma   90.00
#
_symmetry.space_group_name_H-M   'P 1'
#
loop_
_entity.id
_entity.type
_entity.pdbx_description
1 polymer ?
#
loop_
_entity_poly.entity_id
_entity_poly.type
_entity_poly.pdbx_seq_one_letter_code
_entity_poly.pdbx_strand_id
1 'polypeptide(L)'
;MADFLDGMYSWVSFLPRISKTNLVEIIIIAVLVYELLTWIMNTRAWTLLKGIIVILLFYLFAYVFRLDNIFWILNKIATPAVTMAIVIFQPELRKALEQLGSKNPFTGILTFDDGRDNSSFTDKTINELVKATFEMAKVKTGALMVIERGDSLKEIERTGIEVGAVVSSQLIINIFEHNTPLHDGAVVIRGNRVAAATCYLPLSDNMTISKDLGTRHRAAVGVSEVSDSVTIVVSEETGRVSVASEGGLKRIGDADMLRSVLSGVKQEQEEGSRFRILKGRRKNEGKIIK
;
A
#
# COMPACT_ATOMS: atom_id res chain seq x y z
N MET A 1 -43.13 35.78 -17.11
CA MET A 1 -43.34 34.79 -16.00
C MET A 1 -43.70 33.41 -16.59
N ALA A 2 -44.51 33.30 -17.63
CA ALA A 2 -44.80 32.05 -18.32
C ALA A 2 -43.55 31.41 -18.94
N ASP A 3 -42.70 32.15 -19.65
CA ASP A 3 -41.49 31.63 -20.29
C ASP A 3 -40.44 31.10 -19.30
N PHE A 4 -40.41 31.63 -18.08
CA PHE A 4 -39.54 31.12 -17.01
C PHE A 4 -40.03 29.77 -16.47
N LEU A 5 -41.34 29.59 -16.37
CA LEU A 5 -41.96 28.35 -15.92
C LEU A 5 -41.83 27.25 -16.99
N ASP A 6 -41.97 27.58 -18.27
CA ASP A 6 -41.79 26.66 -19.37
C ASP A 6 -40.33 26.20 -19.49
N GLY A 7 -39.34 27.09 -19.26
CA GLY A 7 -37.94 26.74 -19.16
C GLY A 7 -37.65 25.79 -17.99
N MET A 8 -38.31 25.98 -16.87
CA MET A 8 -38.17 25.11 -15.68
C MET A 8 -38.83 23.76 -15.91
N TYR A 9 -39.99 23.71 -16.58
CA TYR A 9 -40.66 22.44 -16.95
C TYR A 9 -39.86 21.63 -17.97
N SER A 10 -39.17 22.28 -18.93
CA SER A 10 -38.28 21.60 -19.89
C SER A 10 -37.06 20.98 -19.20
N TRP A 11 -36.52 21.60 -18.17
CA TRP A 11 -35.44 21.06 -17.33
C TRP A 11 -35.90 19.85 -16.46
N VAL A 12 -37.12 19.92 -15.91
CA VAL A 12 -37.70 18.83 -15.10
C VAL A 12 -38.11 17.65 -15.98
N SER A 13 -38.51 17.86 -17.24
CA SER A 13 -38.83 16.78 -18.18
C SER A 13 -37.58 16.01 -18.66
N PHE A 14 -36.38 16.55 -18.43
CA PHE A 14 -35.10 15.86 -18.68
C PHE A 14 -34.72 14.88 -17.56
N LEU A 15 -35.45 14.86 -16.44
CA LEU A 15 -35.30 13.83 -15.41
C LEU A 15 -35.82 12.49 -15.97
N PRO A 16 -34.93 11.51 -16.23
CA PRO A 16 -35.37 10.21 -16.69
C PRO A 16 -36.35 9.64 -15.67
N ARG A 17 -37.46 9.04 -16.14
CA ARG A 17 -38.39 8.30 -15.27
C ARG A 17 -37.54 7.33 -14.43
N ILE A 18 -37.51 7.56 -13.12
CA ILE A 18 -36.68 6.78 -12.20
C ILE A 18 -37.19 5.34 -12.22
N SER A 19 -36.58 4.52 -13.04
CA SER A 19 -36.77 3.05 -13.05
C SER A 19 -35.97 2.48 -11.88
N LYS A 20 -36.35 1.28 -11.42
CA LYS A 20 -35.57 0.55 -10.40
C LYS A 20 -34.11 0.33 -10.82
N THR A 21 -33.87 0.18 -12.13
CA THR A 21 -32.53 0.11 -12.74
C THR A 21 -31.74 1.41 -12.54
N ASN A 22 -32.36 2.57 -12.77
CA ASN A 22 -31.70 3.88 -12.62
C ASN A 22 -31.30 4.14 -11.17
N LEU A 23 -32.09 3.66 -10.20
CA LEU A 23 -31.78 3.79 -8.78
C LEU A 23 -30.54 2.97 -8.40
N VAL A 24 -30.41 1.77 -8.95
CA VAL A 24 -29.22 0.93 -8.79
C VAL A 24 -28.01 1.58 -9.44
N GLU A 25 -28.13 2.15 -10.63
CA GLU A 25 -27.05 2.88 -11.32
C GLU A 25 -26.58 4.09 -10.49
N ILE A 26 -27.50 4.88 -9.95
CA ILE A 26 -27.18 6.03 -9.10
C ILE A 26 -26.42 5.58 -7.85
N ILE A 27 -26.83 4.49 -7.20
CA ILE A 27 -26.14 3.95 -6.02
C ILE A 27 -24.73 3.49 -6.39
N ILE A 28 -24.58 2.77 -7.50
CA ILE A 28 -23.27 2.29 -7.95
C ILE A 28 -22.35 3.49 -8.25
N ILE A 29 -22.84 4.50 -8.97
CA ILE A 29 -22.07 5.70 -9.28
C ILE A 29 -21.72 6.45 -8.00
N ALA A 30 -22.65 6.60 -7.06
CA ALA A 30 -22.40 7.27 -5.78
C ALA A 30 -21.31 6.57 -4.96
N VAL A 31 -21.34 5.23 -4.89
CA VAL A 31 -20.30 4.43 -4.22
C VAL A 31 -18.95 4.59 -4.91
N LEU A 32 -18.91 4.50 -6.24
CA LEU A 32 -17.64 4.67 -6.99
C LEU A 32 -17.06 6.07 -6.81
N VAL A 33 -17.90 7.11 -6.86
CA VAL A 33 -17.45 8.50 -6.63
C VAL A 33 -16.98 8.69 -5.19
N TYR A 34 -17.69 8.11 -4.20
CA TYR A 34 -17.29 8.17 -2.79
C TYR A 34 -15.92 7.52 -2.56
N GLU A 35 -15.73 6.30 -3.05
CA GLU A 35 -14.44 5.58 -2.95
C GLU A 35 -13.32 6.36 -3.63
N LEU A 36 -13.58 6.89 -4.84
CA LEU A 36 -12.61 7.69 -5.58
C LEU A 36 -12.22 8.97 -4.82
N LEU A 37 -13.21 9.70 -4.28
CA LEU A 37 -12.95 10.92 -3.50
C LEU A 37 -12.19 10.61 -2.21
N THR A 38 -12.57 9.56 -1.49
CA THR A 38 -11.89 9.13 -0.27
C THR A 38 -10.43 8.76 -0.54
N TRP A 39 -10.18 8.05 -1.65
CA TRP A 39 -8.82 7.70 -2.08
C TRP A 39 -7.99 8.95 -2.41
N ILE A 40 -8.55 9.90 -3.18
CA ILE A 40 -7.88 11.16 -3.53
C ILE A 40 -7.58 11.99 -2.27
N MET A 41 -8.52 12.06 -1.33
CA MET A 41 -8.36 12.85 -0.09
C MET A 41 -7.23 12.33 0.80
N ASN A 42 -6.95 11.04 0.77
CA ASN A 42 -5.90 10.40 1.56
C ASN A 42 -4.54 10.37 0.86
N THR A 43 -4.41 10.98 -0.32
CA THR A 43 -3.16 11.02 -1.08
C THR A 43 -2.64 12.45 -1.26
N ARG A 44 -1.35 12.58 -1.65
CA ARG A 44 -0.76 13.88 -2.06
C ARG A 44 -1.51 14.54 -3.23
N ALA A 45 -2.32 13.77 -3.97
CA ALA A 45 -3.16 14.26 -5.05
C ALA A 45 -4.19 15.31 -4.58
N TRP A 46 -4.62 15.28 -3.31
CA TRP A 46 -5.53 16.29 -2.74
C TRP A 46 -4.97 17.71 -2.81
N THR A 47 -3.68 17.88 -2.54
CA THR A 47 -3.03 19.19 -2.62
C THR A 47 -2.96 19.71 -4.07
N LEU A 48 -2.70 18.81 -5.01
CA LEU A 48 -2.70 19.13 -6.45
C LEU A 48 -4.11 19.46 -6.95
N LEU A 49 -5.12 18.72 -6.51
CA LEU A 49 -6.52 18.97 -6.85
C LEU A 49 -6.97 20.38 -6.41
N LYS A 50 -6.58 20.83 -5.21
CA LYS A 50 -6.84 22.19 -4.73
C LYS A 50 -6.23 23.21 -5.68
N GLY A 51 -5.00 23.01 -6.16
CA GLY A 51 -4.35 23.89 -7.13
C GLY A 51 -5.10 23.96 -8.46
N ILE A 52 -5.56 22.82 -8.97
CA ILE A 52 -6.36 22.77 -10.20
C ILE A 52 -7.70 23.51 -10.04
N ILE A 53 -8.38 23.34 -8.90
CA ILE A 53 -9.63 24.05 -8.61
C ILE A 53 -9.43 25.56 -8.60
N VAL A 54 -8.34 26.05 -8.01
CA VAL A 54 -8.02 27.51 -8.01
C VAL A 54 -7.81 28.00 -9.43
N ILE A 55 -7.09 27.27 -10.28
CA ILE A 55 -6.88 27.66 -11.69
C ILE A 55 -8.21 27.66 -12.45
N LEU A 56 -9.08 26.67 -12.23
CA LEU A 56 -10.38 26.56 -12.86
C LEU A 56 -11.32 27.68 -12.43
N LEU A 57 -11.31 28.04 -11.15
CA LEU A 57 -12.07 29.21 -10.65
C LEU A 57 -11.56 30.51 -11.26
N PHE A 58 -10.25 30.68 -11.42
CA PHE A 58 -9.68 31.85 -12.09
C PHE A 58 -10.03 31.88 -13.57
N TYR A 59 -10.04 30.74 -14.25
CA TYR A 59 -10.51 30.63 -15.64
C TYR A 59 -11.99 31.03 -15.77
N LEU A 60 -12.85 30.53 -14.88
CA LEU A 60 -14.27 30.87 -14.83
C LEU A 60 -14.47 32.38 -14.56
N PHE A 61 -13.69 32.97 -13.65
CA PHE A 61 -13.71 34.38 -13.36
C PHE A 61 -13.36 35.20 -14.59
N ALA A 62 -12.26 34.87 -15.29
CA ALA A 62 -11.86 35.55 -16.53
C ALA A 62 -12.94 35.47 -17.63
N TYR A 63 -13.62 34.31 -17.71
CA TYR A 63 -14.73 34.10 -18.65
C TYR A 63 -15.95 34.97 -18.32
N VAL A 64 -16.39 35.00 -17.06
CA VAL A 64 -17.57 35.74 -16.60
C VAL A 64 -17.37 37.25 -16.74
N PHE A 65 -16.17 37.76 -16.42
CA PHE A 65 -15.84 39.18 -16.51
C PHE A 65 -15.36 39.61 -17.91
N ARG A 66 -15.41 38.70 -18.90
CA ARG A 66 -14.99 38.97 -20.31
C ARG A 66 -13.58 39.59 -20.40
N LEU A 67 -12.64 39.04 -19.63
CA LEU A 67 -11.25 39.51 -19.65
C LEU A 67 -10.51 38.87 -20.85
N ASP A 68 -10.78 39.38 -22.06
CA ASP A 68 -10.41 38.73 -23.31
C ASP A 68 -8.91 38.44 -23.45
N ASN A 69 -8.06 39.36 -23.01
CA ASN A 69 -6.60 39.16 -23.04
C ASN A 69 -6.13 38.04 -22.12
N ILE A 70 -6.68 37.99 -20.88
CA ILE A 70 -6.36 36.95 -19.90
C ILE A 70 -6.88 35.60 -20.38
N PHE A 71 -8.11 35.58 -20.89
CA PHE A 71 -8.72 34.39 -21.45
C PHE A 71 -7.94 33.83 -22.64
N TRP A 72 -7.45 34.68 -23.53
CA TRP A 72 -6.61 34.27 -24.65
C TRP A 72 -5.29 33.64 -24.18
N ILE A 73 -4.62 34.26 -23.18
CA ILE A 73 -3.39 33.67 -22.56
C ILE A 73 -3.66 32.32 -21.92
N LEU A 74 -4.73 32.22 -21.12
CA LEU A 74 -5.11 30.98 -20.46
C LEU A 74 -5.37 29.83 -21.44
N ASN A 75 -6.10 30.13 -22.54
CA ASN A 75 -6.34 29.15 -23.60
C ASN A 75 -5.05 28.71 -24.32
N LYS A 76 -4.09 29.63 -24.52
CA LYS A 76 -2.79 29.28 -25.10
C LYS A 76 -1.96 28.38 -24.20
N ILE A 77 -2.06 28.55 -22.89
CA ILE A 77 -1.33 27.77 -21.90
C ILE A 77 -2.04 26.43 -21.61
N ALA A 78 -3.37 26.35 -21.76
CA ALA A 78 -4.17 25.18 -21.43
C ALA A 78 -3.70 23.92 -22.17
N THR A 79 -3.43 23.95 -23.45
CA THR A 79 -3.01 22.79 -24.24
C THR A 79 -1.65 22.24 -23.79
N PRO A 80 -0.56 23.03 -23.70
CA PRO A 80 0.70 22.54 -23.17
C PRO A 80 0.62 22.13 -21.68
N ALA A 81 -0.22 22.79 -20.87
CA ALA A 81 -0.42 22.46 -19.48
C ALA A 81 -1.05 21.06 -19.29
N VAL A 82 -2.03 20.69 -20.13
CA VAL A 82 -2.62 19.34 -20.10
C VAL A 82 -1.58 18.27 -20.45
N THR A 83 -0.77 18.50 -21.48
CA THR A 83 0.30 17.58 -21.87
C THR A 83 1.33 17.43 -20.75
N MET A 84 1.75 18.53 -20.14
CA MET A 84 2.67 18.51 -19.01
C MET A 84 2.07 17.78 -17.79
N ALA A 85 0.78 17.99 -17.52
CA ALA A 85 0.09 17.29 -16.44
C ALA A 85 0.10 15.78 -16.65
N ILE A 86 -0.17 15.28 -17.87
CA ILE A 86 -0.13 13.85 -18.18
C ILE A 86 1.26 13.26 -17.88
N VAL A 87 2.33 13.96 -18.28
CA VAL A 87 3.71 13.51 -18.03
C VAL A 87 4.03 13.50 -16.52
N ILE A 88 3.61 14.53 -15.78
CA ILE A 88 3.84 14.63 -14.33
C ILE A 88 3.07 13.53 -13.58
N PHE A 89 1.83 13.24 -14.00
CA PHE A 89 1.00 12.23 -13.34
C PHE A 89 1.23 10.79 -13.84
N GLN A 90 2.10 10.59 -14.84
CA GLN A 90 2.41 9.26 -15.36
C GLN A 90 2.82 8.26 -14.27
N PRO A 91 3.73 8.58 -13.31
CA PRO A 91 4.12 7.65 -12.25
C PRO A 91 2.97 7.34 -11.28
N GLU A 92 2.11 8.32 -10.97
CA GLU A 92 0.96 8.11 -10.09
C GLU A 92 -0.10 7.22 -10.76
N LEU A 93 -0.39 7.46 -12.05
CA LEU A 93 -1.30 6.62 -12.82
C LEU A 93 -0.78 5.19 -12.93
N ARG A 94 0.53 5.02 -13.15
CA ARG A 94 1.14 3.69 -13.16
C ARG A 94 0.98 2.97 -11.83
N LYS A 95 1.28 3.62 -10.70
CA LYS A 95 1.08 3.06 -9.36
C LYS A 95 -0.38 2.71 -9.09
N ALA A 96 -1.32 3.58 -9.47
CA ALA A 96 -2.76 3.31 -9.31
C ALA A 96 -3.20 2.08 -10.12
N LEU A 97 -2.72 1.93 -11.37
CA LEU A 97 -3.01 0.77 -12.20
C LEU A 97 -2.37 -0.52 -11.66
N GLU A 98 -1.15 -0.44 -11.13
CA GLU A 98 -0.48 -1.56 -10.47
C GLU A 98 -1.24 -2.00 -9.21
N GLN A 99 -1.72 -1.07 -8.39
CA GLN A 99 -2.56 -1.37 -7.21
C GLN A 99 -3.91 -1.98 -7.58
N LEU A 100 -4.56 -1.48 -8.64
CA LEU A 100 -5.78 -2.08 -9.19
C LEU A 100 -5.52 -3.47 -9.75
N GLY A 101 -4.37 -3.66 -10.40
CA GLY A 101 -3.94 -4.95 -10.94
C GLY A 101 -3.60 -5.97 -9.84
N SER A 102 -2.96 -5.54 -8.77
CA SER A 102 -2.58 -6.41 -7.65
C SER A 102 -3.78 -6.86 -6.80
N LYS A 103 -4.81 -6.02 -6.67
CA LYS A 103 -6.06 -6.32 -5.95
C LYS A 103 -7.09 -7.06 -6.80
N ASN A 104 -6.78 -7.43 -8.05
CA ASN A 104 -7.75 -8.07 -8.94
C ASN A 104 -8.21 -9.45 -8.42
N PRO A 105 -9.53 -9.64 -8.18
CA PRO A 105 -10.10 -10.96 -7.87
C PRO A 105 -9.99 -11.94 -9.06
N PHE A 106 -9.54 -11.46 -10.24
CA PHE A 106 -9.37 -12.26 -11.46
C PHE A 106 -7.99 -12.92 -11.57
N THR A 107 -6.96 -12.46 -10.84
CA THR A 107 -5.62 -13.05 -10.86
C THR A 107 -5.59 -14.48 -10.30
N GLY A 108 -6.60 -14.88 -9.52
CA GLY A 108 -6.76 -16.26 -9.05
C GLY A 108 -7.15 -17.28 -10.13
N ILE A 109 -7.45 -16.83 -11.37
CA ILE A 109 -7.91 -17.71 -12.47
C ILE A 109 -6.80 -17.94 -13.51
N LEU A 110 -5.79 -17.07 -13.59
CA LEU A 110 -4.76 -17.10 -14.63
C LEU A 110 -3.33 -17.29 -14.14
N THR A 111 -3.10 -17.35 -12.83
CA THR A 111 -1.81 -17.82 -12.32
C THR A 111 -1.80 -19.33 -12.40
N PHE A 112 -1.21 -19.88 -13.47
CA PHE A 112 -0.60 -21.19 -13.43
C PHE A 112 0.28 -21.24 -12.18
N ASP A 113 0.00 -22.20 -11.34
CA ASP A 113 0.65 -22.53 -10.09
C ASP A 113 2.15 -22.74 -10.35
N ASP A 114 2.92 -21.65 -10.24
CA ASP A 114 4.35 -21.74 -10.14
C ASP A 114 4.62 -22.03 -8.65
N GLY A 115 4.64 -23.33 -8.30
CA GLY A 115 5.10 -23.96 -7.06
C GLY A 115 5.09 -23.08 -5.80
N ARG A 116 3.98 -22.36 -5.53
CA ARG A 116 3.80 -21.68 -4.26
C ARG A 116 3.61 -22.75 -3.20
N ASP A 117 4.74 -23.13 -2.61
CA ASP A 117 4.74 -23.72 -1.27
C ASP A 117 3.91 -22.77 -0.39
N ASN A 118 2.65 -23.13 -0.19
CA ASN A 118 1.66 -22.41 0.62
C ASN A 118 2.06 -22.58 2.10
N SER A 119 3.30 -22.20 2.43
CA SER A 119 3.77 -22.19 3.79
C SER A 119 3.22 -20.94 4.47
N SER A 120 2.01 -21.07 5.00
CA SER A 120 1.44 -20.09 5.92
C SER A 120 2.47 -19.76 7.00
N PHE A 121 2.56 -18.49 7.38
CA PHE A 121 3.39 -18.03 8.49
C PHE A 121 3.06 -18.84 9.76
N THR A 122 3.96 -19.73 10.18
CA THR A 122 3.69 -20.72 11.23
C THR A 122 4.17 -20.28 12.60
N ASP A 123 3.63 -20.87 13.68
CA ASP A 123 4.10 -20.62 15.04
C ASP A 123 5.58 -20.97 15.22
N LYS A 124 6.09 -21.94 14.46
CA LYS A 124 7.52 -22.27 14.43
C LYS A 124 8.32 -21.08 13.92
N THR A 125 7.91 -20.47 12.81
CA THR A 125 8.57 -19.29 12.23
C THR A 125 8.52 -18.11 13.19
N ILE A 126 7.38 -17.87 13.85
CA ILE A 126 7.24 -16.84 14.88
C ILE A 126 8.26 -17.05 15.99
N ASN A 127 8.35 -18.28 16.54
CA ASN A 127 9.28 -18.58 17.61
C ASN A 127 10.74 -18.42 17.19
N GLU A 128 11.11 -18.81 15.97
CA GLU A 128 12.45 -18.63 15.43
C GLU A 128 12.81 -17.14 15.26
N LEU A 129 11.89 -16.31 14.76
CA LEU A 129 12.08 -14.88 14.64
C LEU A 129 12.19 -14.19 15.99
N VAL A 130 11.31 -14.51 16.93
CA VAL A 130 11.38 -13.97 18.31
C VAL A 130 12.70 -14.32 18.95
N LYS A 131 13.13 -15.59 18.86
CA LYS A 131 14.42 -16.04 19.39
C LYS A 131 15.58 -15.27 18.78
N ALA A 132 15.66 -15.21 17.44
CA ALA A 132 16.72 -14.48 16.74
C ALA A 132 16.77 -13.01 17.16
N THR A 133 15.60 -12.34 17.19
CA THR A 133 15.47 -10.92 17.56
C THR A 133 16.05 -10.63 18.94
N PHE A 134 15.68 -11.43 19.95
CA PHE A 134 16.16 -11.18 21.32
C PHE A 134 17.60 -11.66 21.57
N GLU A 135 18.10 -12.67 20.85
CA GLU A 135 19.52 -13.02 20.86
C GLU A 135 20.38 -11.88 20.26
N MET A 136 19.99 -11.34 19.11
CA MET A 136 20.68 -10.18 18.52
C MET A 136 20.56 -8.92 19.39
N ALA A 137 19.42 -8.70 20.03
CA ALA A 137 19.20 -7.58 20.94
C ALA A 137 20.16 -7.60 22.14
N LYS A 138 20.44 -8.78 22.72
CA LYS A 138 21.36 -8.95 23.85
C LYS A 138 22.78 -8.53 23.52
N VAL A 139 23.24 -8.82 22.30
CA VAL A 139 24.61 -8.52 21.83
C VAL A 139 24.66 -7.23 21.01
N LYS A 140 23.52 -6.52 20.89
CA LYS A 140 23.36 -5.28 20.12
C LYS A 140 23.70 -5.43 18.63
N THR A 141 23.44 -6.56 18.05
CA THR A 141 23.50 -6.73 16.60
C THR A 141 22.30 -6.06 15.95
N GLY A 142 22.56 -5.04 15.11
CA GLY A 142 21.51 -4.33 14.38
C GLY A 142 20.83 -5.23 13.35
N ALA A 143 19.48 -5.28 13.36
CA ALA A 143 18.73 -6.10 12.42
C ALA A 143 17.49 -5.38 11.89
N LEU A 144 17.10 -5.71 10.65
CA LEU A 144 15.93 -5.15 9.96
C LEU A 144 15.24 -6.26 9.18
N MET A 145 14.12 -6.77 9.71
CA MET A 145 13.38 -7.90 9.16
C MET A 145 11.99 -7.47 8.74
N VAL A 146 11.68 -7.55 7.45
CA VAL A 146 10.38 -7.17 6.85
C VAL A 146 9.57 -8.41 6.58
N ILE A 147 8.38 -8.49 7.17
CA ILE A 147 7.45 -9.61 7.02
C ILE A 147 6.39 -9.22 5.98
N GLU A 148 6.38 -9.90 4.85
CA GLU A 148 5.38 -9.73 3.79
C GLU A 148 4.02 -10.19 4.27
N ARG A 149 2.97 -9.39 3.98
CA ARG A 149 1.58 -9.72 4.30
C ARG A 149 0.73 -9.86 3.03
N GLY A 150 -0.15 -8.92 2.76
CA GLY A 150 -1.03 -8.90 1.59
C GLY A 150 -0.39 -8.28 0.36
N ASP A 151 0.38 -7.23 0.58
CA ASP A 151 1.09 -6.51 -0.49
C ASP A 151 2.41 -7.22 -0.82
N SER A 152 2.67 -7.48 -2.11
CA SER A 152 3.88 -8.17 -2.56
C SER A 152 5.12 -7.27 -2.45
N LEU A 153 6.17 -7.75 -1.81
CA LEU A 153 7.44 -7.05 -1.65
C LEU A 153 8.48 -7.40 -2.74
N LYS A 154 8.06 -7.98 -3.86
CA LYS A 154 8.96 -8.40 -4.95
C LYS A 154 9.89 -7.31 -5.49
N GLU A 155 9.43 -6.05 -5.53
CA GLU A 155 10.26 -4.93 -5.96
C GLU A 155 11.39 -4.66 -4.97
N ILE A 156 11.14 -4.82 -3.67
CA ILE A 156 12.14 -4.71 -2.62
C ILE A 156 13.11 -5.89 -2.69
N GLU A 157 12.62 -7.12 -2.85
CA GLU A 157 13.45 -8.33 -2.97
C GLU A 157 14.44 -8.24 -4.13
N ARG A 158 14.04 -7.67 -5.27
CA ARG A 158 14.92 -7.48 -6.44
C ARG A 158 16.12 -6.58 -6.18
N THR A 159 16.07 -5.75 -5.15
CA THR A 159 17.20 -4.91 -4.75
C THR A 159 18.23 -5.65 -3.92
N GLY A 160 17.88 -6.81 -3.38
CA GLY A 160 18.72 -7.63 -2.51
C GLY A 160 19.26 -8.89 -3.18
N ILE A 161 19.79 -9.76 -2.35
CA ILE A 161 20.33 -11.06 -2.73
C ILE A 161 19.30 -12.14 -2.37
N GLU A 162 18.91 -12.94 -3.34
CA GLU A 162 17.98 -14.05 -3.13
C GLU A 162 18.59 -15.10 -2.21
N VAL A 163 17.87 -15.50 -1.17
CA VAL A 163 18.28 -16.50 -0.18
C VAL A 163 17.44 -17.77 -0.30
N GLY A 164 16.14 -17.64 -0.40
CA GLY A 164 15.19 -18.72 -0.61
C GLY A 164 15.21 -19.82 0.47
N ALA A 165 15.67 -19.55 1.68
CA ALA A 165 15.86 -20.53 2.75
C ALA A 165 14.74 -20.52 3.78
N VAL A 166 14.53 -21.65 4.49
CA VAL A 166 13.57 -21.73 5.60
C VAL A 166 14.06 -20.87 6.77
N VAL A 167 13.14 -20.12 7.39
CA VAL A 167 13.45 -19.29 8.56
C VAL A 167 13.91 -20.16 9.72
N SER A 168 15.10 -19.85 10.25
CA SER A 168 15.63 -20.35 11.51
C SER A 168 16.38 -19.24 12.24
N SER A 169 16.40 -19.30 13.57
CA SER A 169 17.09 -18.30 14.38
C SER A 169 18.57 -18.21 14.03
N GLN A 170 19.21 -19.34 13.77
CA GLN A 170 20.63 -19.42 13.38
C GLN A 170 20.88 -18.74 12.04
N LEU A 171 20.02 -18.96 11.04
CA LEU A 171 20.15 -18.31 9.74
C LEU A 171 20.03 -16.78 9.86
N ILE A 172 19.01 -16.30 10.57
CA ILE A 172 18.78 -14.86 10.75
C ILE A 172 19.96 -14.21 11.48
N ILE A 173 20.46 -14.82 12.56
CA ILE A 173 21.62 -14.30 13.29
C ILE A 173 22.86 -14.26 12.39
N ASN A 174 23.13 -15.30 11.60
CA ASN A 174 24.25 -15.32 10.68
C ASN A 174 24.13 -14.29 9.55
N ILE A 175 22.92 -14.00 9.08
CA ILE A 175 22.72 -12.94 8.07
C ILE A 175 23.12 -11.58 8.64
N PHE A 176 22.74 -11.25 9.87
CA PHE A 176 23.01 -9.96 10.50
C PHE A 176 24.35 -9.90 11.24
N GLU A 177 25.13 -10.98 11.23
CA GLU A 177 26.46 -10.97 11.82
C GLU A 177 27.36 -9.90 11.17
N HIS A 178 28.10 -9.16 12.00
CA HIS A 178 28.93 -8.05 11.56
C HIS A 178 29.98 -8.49 10.52
N ASN A 179 30.23 -7.65 9.53
CA ASN A 179 31.19 -7.86 8.45
C ASN A 179 30.89 -9.07 7.52
N THR A 180 29.65 -9.55 7.52
CA THR A 180 29.21 -10.53 6.52
C THR A 180 28.64 -9.83 5.28
N PRO A 181 28.65 -10.43 4.08
CA PRO A 181 28.09 -9.81 2.87
C PRO A 181 26.59 -9.54 2.92
N LEU A 182 25.85 -10.16 3.84
CA LEU A 182 24.39 -10.11 3.89
C LEU A 182 23.84 -9.18 4.98
N HIS A 183 24.70 -8.59 5.86
CA HIS A 183 24.25 -7.88 7.05
C HIS A 183 23.73 -6.45 6.79
N ASP A 184 24.16 -5.83 5.69
CA ASP A 184 23.80 -4.45 5.36
C ASP A 184 22.53 -4.39 4.52
N GLY A 185 21.45 -3.96 5.12
CA GLY A 185 20.12 -3.89 4.51
C GLY A 185 19.05 -4.66 5.27
N ALA A 186 17.94 -4.91 4.61
CA ALA A 186 16.80 -5.61 5.18
C ALA A 186 16.74 -7.08 4.71
N VAL A 187 16.21 -7.92 5.58
CA VAL A 187 15.79 -9.28 5.24
C VAL A 187 14.29 -9.27 4.97
N VAL A 188 13.88 -9.78 3.81
CA VAL A 188 12.47 -9.98 3.47
C VAL A 188 12.06 -11.41 3.76
N ILE A 189 10.98 -11.56 4.54
CA ILE A 189 10.42 -12.84 4.96
C ILE A 189 9.05 -13.00 4.31
N ARG A 190 8.91 -14.07 3.53
CA ARG A 190 7.64 -14.46 2.91
C ARG A 190 7.21 -15.82 3.42
N GLY A 191 6.08 -15.86 4.13
CA GLY A 191 5.63 -17.06 4.81
C GLY A 191 6.68 -17.63 5.75
N ASN A 192 7.12 -18.86 5.54
CA ASN A 192 8.14 -19.53 6.35
C ASN A 192 9.57 -19.44 5.79
N ARG A 193 9.81 -18.57 4.82
CA ARG A 193 11.11 -18.47 4.13
C ARG A 193 11.70 -17.08 4.20
N VAL A 194 13.01 -17.00 4.31
CA VAL A 194 13.81 -15.82 4.00
C VAL A 194 13.86 -15.73 2.47
N ALA A 195 13.16 -14.76 1.90
CA ALA A 195 13.11 -14.59 0.44
C ALA A 195 14.42 -13.95 -0.07
N ALA A 196 14.82 -12.83 0.50
CA ALA A 196 16.03 -12.11 0.14
C ALA A 196 16.65 -11.41 1.36
N ALA A 197 17.93 -11.10 1.27
CA ALA A 197 18.68 -10.31 2.26
C ALA A 197 19.35 -9.10 1.57
N THR A 198 19.89 -8.16 2.34
CA THR A 198 20.53 -6.93 1.82
C THR A 198 19.58 -6.08 0.97
N CYS A 199 18.27 -6.14 1.25
CA CYS A 199 17.28 -5.39 0.50
C CYS A 199 17.28 -3.91 0.91
N TYR A 200 17.15 -3.01 -0.09
CA TYR A 200 17.00 -1.58 0.16
C TYR A 200 15.54 -1.23 0.41
N LEU A 201 15.33 -0.44 1.48
CA LEU A 201 14.00 0.05 1.85
C LEU A 201 13.92 1.57 1.66
N PRO A 202 12.73 2.11 1.35
CA PRO A 202 12.51 3.55 1.36
C PRO A 202 12.69 4.08 2.78
N LEU A 203 13.30 5.26 2.93
CA LEU A 203 13.41 5.95 4.20
C LEU A 203 12.19 6.85 4.41
N SER A 204 11.65 6.86 5.63
CA SER A 204 10.57 7.78 5.99
C SER A 204 11.09 9.21 6.11
N ASP A 205 10.36 10.15 5.51
CA ASP A 205 10.56 11.60 5.63
C ASP A 205 9.79 12.19 6.83
N ASN A 206 9.16 11.35 7.65
CA ASN A 206 8.34 11.80 8.78
C ASN A 206 9.19 12.46 9.86
N MET A 207 9.00 13.76 10.05
CA MET A 207 9.72 14.58 11.04
C MET A 207 9.29 14.31 12.48
N THR A 208 8.20 13.57 12.71
CA THR A 208 7.72 13.21 14.06
C THR A 208 8.52 12.05 14.66
N ILE A 209 9.28 11.32 13.83
CA ILE A 209 10.17 10.25 14.29
C ILE A 209 11.36 10.90 15.01
N SER A 210 11.65 10.45 16.24
CA SER A 210 12.79 10.97 17.02
C SER A 210 14.08 10.93 16.18
N LYS A 211 14.87 12.01 16.27
CA LYS A 211 16.17 12.11 15.60
C LYS A 211 17.21 11.14 16.15
N ASP A 212 16.97 10.61 17.35
CA ASP A 212 17.82 9.61 18.00
C ASP A 212 17.66 8.20 17.40
N LEU A 213 16.72 8.03 16.47
CA LEU A 213 16.49 6.76 15.78
C LEU A 213 17.36 6.70 14.52
N GLY A 214 18.17 5.65 14.40
CA GLY A 214 19.06 5.41 13.28
C GLY A 214 18.34 5.09 11.96
N THR A 215 19.13 4.93 10.90
CA THR A 215 18.64 4.67 9.52
C THR A 215 17.75 3.45 9.42
N ARG A 216 18.03 2.36 10.16
CA ARG A 216 17.20 1.15 10.19
C ARG A 216 15.77 1.39 10.68
N HIS A 217 15.60 2.24 11.69
CA HIS A 217 14.26 2.60 12.17
C HIS A 217 13.49 3.43 11.13
N ARG A 218 14.17 4.40 10.50
CA ARG A 218 13.57 5.20 9.43
C ARG A 218 13.19 4.36 8.20
N ALA A 219 14.01 3.37 7.88
CA ALA A 219 13.72 2.41 6.81
C ALA A 219 12.51 1.52 7.16
N ALA A 220 12.41 1.05 8.41
CA ALA A 220 11.28 0.27 8.88
C ALA A 220 9.96 1.03 8.79
N VAL A 221 9.95 2.30 9.22
CA VAL A 221 8.77 3.15 9.08
C VAL A 221 8.49 3.41 7.60
N GLY A 222 9.51 3.75 6.80
CA GLY A 222 9.34 4.05 5.38
C GLY A 222 8.71 2.92 4.58
N VAL A 223 9.11 1.67 4.81
CA VAL A 223 8.46 0.52 4.16
C VAL A 223 7.03 0.32 4.64
N SER A 224 6.73 0.57 5.93
CA SER A 224 5.38 0.46 6.47
C SER A 224 4.42 1.60 6.07
N GLU A 225 4.94 2.70 5.50
CA GLU A 225 4.15 3.78 4.89
C GLU A 225 3.65 3.43 3.48
N VAL A 226 4.37 2.54 2.78
CA VAL A 226 4.10 2.19 1.37
C VAL A 226 3.58 0.78 1.15
N SER A 227 3.55 -0.03 2.22
CA SER A 227 3.04 -1.41 2.20
C SER A 227 2.36 -1.77 3.52
N ASP A 228 1.60 -2.86 3.53
CA ASP A 228 0.99 -3.42 4.74
C ASP A 228 1.94 -4.31 5.55
N SER A 229 3.24 -4.29 5.25
CA SER A 229 4.26 -5.12 5.90
C SER A 229 4.43 -4.78 7.37
N VAL A 230 4.88 -5.78 8.15
CA VAL A 230 5.30 -5.60 9.53
C VAL A 230 6.82 -5.75 9.60
N THR A 231 7.50 -4.74 10.14
CA THR A 231 8.97 -4.70 10.15
C THR A 231 9.51 -4.71 11.57
N ILE A 232 10.34 -5.71 11.88
CA ILE A 232 11.05 -5.83 13.17
C ILE A 232 12.40 -5.14 13.04
N VAL A 233 12.74 -4.29 14.01
CA VAL A 233 14.02 -3.57 14.09
C VAL A 233 14.71 -3.88 15.40
N VAL A 234 16.00 -4.20 15.33
CA VAL A 234 16.91 -4.26 16.48
C VAL A 234 17.91 -3.13 16.36
N SER A 235 18.00 -2.29 17.39
CA SER A 235 18.95 -1.18 17.44
C SER A 235 20.36 -1.69 17.75
N GLU A 236 21.34 -1.33 16.93
CA GLU A 236 22.76 -1.65 17.19
C GLU A 236 23.36 -0.81 18.32
N GLU A 237 22.80 0.34 18.62
CA GLU A 237 23.29 1.19 19.69
C GLU A 237 22.78 0.75 21.05
N THR A 238 21.48 0.44 21.14
CA THR A 238 20.80 0.24 22.41
C THR A 238 20.37 -1.21 22.66
N GLY A 239 20.33 -2.05 21.63
CA GLY A 239 19.76 -3.40 21.68
C GLY A 239 18.23 -3.41 21.82
N ARG A 240 17.58 -2.25 21.70
CA ARG A 240 16.12 -2.14 21.81
C ARG A 240 15.44 -2.72 20.59
N VAL A 241 14.33 -3.43 20.82
CA VAL A 241 13.49 -3.98 19.77
C VAL A 241 12.30 -3.06 19.52
N SER A 242 12.00 -2.80 18.26
CA SER A 242 10.83 -2.05 17.81
C SER A 242 10.16 -2.75 16.65
N VAL A 243 8.87 -2.51 16.47
CA VAL A 243 8.10 -2.98 15.31
C VAL A 243 7.48 -1.77 14.63
N ALA A 244 7.66 -1.68 13.30
CA ALA A 244 7.00 -0.70 12.46
C ALA A 244 5.84 -1.34 11.70
N SER A 245 4.70 -0.66 11.66
CA SER A 245 3.50 -1.00 10.89
C SER A 245 2.68 0.25 10.64
N GLU A 246 2.03 0.37 9.48
CA GLU A 246 1.11 1.46 9.13
C GLU A 246 1.72 2.88 9.35
N GLY A 247 3.01 3.04 9.04
CA GLY A 247 3.73 4.30 9.24
C GLY A 247 4.06 4.64 10.70
N GLY A 248 3.72 3.77 11.65
CA GLY A 248 3.99 3.93 13.07
C GLY A 248 5.14 3.04 13.56
N LEU A 249 5.81 3.45 14.64
CA LEU A 249 6.85 2.67 15.30
C LEU A 249 6.46 2.39 16.75
N LYS A 250 6.36 1.10 17.11
CA LYS A 250 6.03 0.65 18.46
C LYS A 250 7.21 -0.07 19.10
N ARG A 251 7.59 0.35 20.30
CA ARG A 251 8.64 -0.33 21.05
C ARG A 251 8.13 -1.63 21.66
N ILE A 252 8.95 -2.67 21.60
CA ILE A 252 8.68 -4.00 22.13
C ILE A 252 9.51 -4.22 23.39
N GLY A 253 8.84 -4.53 24.50
CA GLY A 253 9.47 -4.72 25.79
C GLY A 253 10.03 -6.11 26.00
N ASP A 254 9.32 -7.13 25.51
CA ASP A 254 9.65 -8.53 25.76
C ASP A 254 9.26 -9.46 24.59
N ALA A 255 9.67 -10.72 24.71
CA ALA A 255 9.43 -11.76 23.69
C ALA A 255 7.95 -12.08 23.51
N ASP A 256 7.15 -12.01 24.58
CA ASP A 256 5.73 -12.35 24.49
C ASP A 256 4.94 -11.27 23.78
N MET A 257 5.32 -10.00 23.97
CA MET A 257 4.75 -8.89 23.22
C MET A 257 5.06 -9.02 21.71
N LEU A 258 6.31 -9.36 21.35
CA LEU A 258 6.66 -9.59 19.94
C LEU A 258 5.89 -10.77 19.36
N ARG A 259 5.78 -11.87 20.12
CA ARG A 259 4.99 -13.05 19.71
C ARG A 259 3.53 -12.68 19.47
N SER A 260 2.93 -11.88 20.35
CA SER A 260 1.54 -11.43 20.19
C SER A 260 1.35 -10.63 18.90
N VAL A 261 2.26 -9.70 18.58
CA VAL A 261 2.22 -8.92 17.34
C VAL A 261 2.31 -9.84 16.12
N LEU A 262 3.26 -10.77 16.11
CA LEU A 262 3.46 -11.71 14.99
C LEU A 262 2.32 -12.72 14.84
N SER A 263 1.68 -13.11 15.94
CA SER A 263 0.48 -13.96 15.91
C SER A 263 -0.71 -13.24 15.28
N GLY A 264 -0.84 -11.92 15.48
CA GLY A 264 -1.83 -11.11 14.78
C GLY A 264 -1.62 -11.12 13.26
N VAL A 265 -0.38 -10.99 12.81
CA VAL A 265 -0.01 -11.10 11.38
C VAL A 265 -0.41 -12.45 10.79
N LYS A 266 -0.19 -13.55 11.53
CA LYS A 266 -0.59 -14.90 11.13
C LYS A 266 -2.10 -15.02 10.95
N GLN A 267 -2.88 -14.53 11.93
CA GLN A 267 -4.35 -14.61 11.88
C GLN A 267 -4.92 -13.87 10.68
N GLU A 268 -4.42 -12.69 10.39
CA GLU A 268 -4.87 -11.90 9.23
C GLU A 268 -4.53 -12.58 7.89
N GLN A 269 -3.37 -13.24 7.79
CA GLN A 269 -3.02 -14.04 6.61
C GLN A 269 -3.94 -15.26 6.44
N GLU A 270 -4.31 -15.94 7.54
CA GLU A 270 -5.23 -17.08 7.53
C GLU A 270 -6.66 -16.64 7.16
N GLU A 271 -7.16 -15.53 7.70
CA GLU A 271 -8.47 -14.99 7.34
C GLU A 271 -8.54 -14.56 5.88
N GLY A 272 -7.53 -13.86 5.38
CA GLY A 272 -7.41 -13.51 3.97
C GLY A 272 -7.41 -14.74 3.05
N SER A 273 -6.76 -15.82 3.45
CA SER A 273 -6.73 -17.10 2.74
C SER A 273 -8.11 -17.80 2.76
N ARG A 274 -8.78 -17.85 3.92
CA ARG A 274 -10.12 -18.46 4.08
C ARG A 274 -11.18 -17.74 3.25
N PHE A 275 -11.16 -16.41 3.20
CA PHE A 275 -12.06 -15.64 2.35
C PHE A 275 -11.84 -15.93 0.85
N ARG A 276 -10.60 -16.13 0.42
CA ARG A 276 -10.28 -16.53 -0.96
C ARG A 276 -10.81 -17.93 -1.30
N ILE A 277 -10.66 -18.91 -0.41
CA ILE A 277 -11.14 -20.29 -0.61
C ILE A 277 -12.66 -20.37 -0.64
N LEU A 278 -13.36 -19.67 0.25
CA LEU A 278 -14.83 -19.63 0.29
C LEU A 278 -15.42 -18.98 -0.97
N LYS A 279 -14.78 -17.93 -1.48
CA LYS A 279 -15.20 -17.26 -2.73
C LYS A 279 -14.97 -18.15 -3.97
N GLY A 280 -13.90 -18.97 -3.96
CA GLY A 280 -13.61 -19.96 -5.01
C GLY A 280 -14.59 -21.13 -5.02
N ARG A 281 -15.00 -21.63 -3.84
CA ARG A 281 -15.95 -22.76 -3.71
C ARG A 281 -17.37 -22.40 -4.18
N ARG A 282 -17.88 -21.22 -3.83
CA ARG A 282 -19.19 -20.73 -4.30
C ARG A 282 -19.29 -20.59 -5.83
N LYS A 283 -18.14 -20.40 -6.51
CA LYS A 283 -18.11 -20.25 -7.97
C LYS A 283 -18.09 -21.59 -8.71
N ASN A 284 -17.66 -22.67 -8.05
CA ASN A 284 -17.65 -24.03 -8.64
C ASN A 284 -18.99 -24.76 -8.46
N GLU A 285 -19.76 -24.49 -7.42
CA GLU A 285 -21.08 -25.09 -7.21
C GLU A 285 -22.13 -24.59 -8.22
N GLY A 286 -21.94 -23.38 -8.78
CA GLY A 286 -22.82 -22.83 -9.83
C GLY A 286 -22.55 -23.37 -11.24
N LYS A 287 -21.55 -24.23 -11.47
CA LYS A 287 -21.19 -24.78 -12.79
C LYS A 287 -21.56 -26.25 -13.00
N ILE A 288 -22.17 -26.92 -12.03
CA ILE A 288 -22.52 -28.34 -12.11
C ILE A 288 -24.02 -28.57 -12.43
N ILE A 289 -24.79 -27.51 -12.67
CA ILE A 289 -26.17 -27.66 -13.12
C ILE A 289 -26.31 -26.94 -14.48
N LYS A 290 -25.89 -27.59 -15.53
CA LYS A 290 -26.50 -27.53 -16.88
C LYS A 290 -26.03 -28.73 -17.70
#